data_afb7f6e31a7e768c0a078c1d7f10c3a3
#
_entry.id   afb7f6e31a7e768c0a078c1d7f10c3a3
#
_cell.length_a   1.000
_cell.length_b   1.000
_cell.length_c   1.000
_cell.angle_alpha   90.00
_cell.angle_beta   90.00
_cell.angle_gamma   90.00
#
_symmetry.space_group_name_H-M   'P 1'
#
loop_
_entity.id
_entity.type
_entity.pdbx_description
1 polymer ?
#
loop_
_entity_poly.entity_id
_entity_poly.type
_entity_poly.pdbx_seq_one_letter_code
_entity_poly.pdbx_strand_id
1 'polypeptide(L)'
;MKVLMVGFDLDRGGVGSVEMQLYRSLTRSGVQCDLTYFTGMEPSDSIREEIRRNGTNLWEMKNFKTAGFFGYIKQIRRICKSEKYDVIHIHTSLLIWVAALAAQLEGVKVRVGHAHGAKFLHYPTWVLMIIEPMGRVLNRLLCTDFVACSEASALYTFGRKAEFIPNYVEKEKLLQVQPQQAAELRRRLNAEDCPYVFVYLGSLDAGKRAEFLIDVVACLSRRGVNACIWLAGGTEHEEQFKNKIVALQMENHIKLLGFRRDNHELTQAADYYITASESEGMSVSLVEAQMAGKPCFASTLLPPENDLKIGLF
;
A
#
# COMPACT_ATOMS: atom_id res chain seq x y z
N MET A 1 15.61 10.29 21.03
CA MET A 1 15.79 9.89 19.64
C MET A 1 14.70 10.54 18.81
N LYS A 2 15.07 11.24 17.77
CA LYS A 2 14.13 11.91 16.84
C LYS A 2 14.25 11.33 15.44
N VAL A 3 13.13 10.91 14.87
CA VAL A 3 13.03 10.23 13.58
C VAL A 3 12.27 11.11 12.59
N LEU A 4 12.76 11.23 11.36
CA LEU A 4 12.01 11.75 10.22
C LEU A 4 11.55 10.56 9.37
N MET A 5 10.25 10.36 9.23
CA MET A 5 9.69 9.38 8.30
C MET A 5 9.35 10.08 6.97
N VAL A 6 9.97 9.60 5.90
CA VAL A 6 9.79 10.17 4.55
C VAL A 6 8.92 9.25 3.72
N GLY A 7 7.64 9.58 3.68
CA GLY A 7 6.63 8.94 2.86
C GLY A 7 5.99 9.91 1.89
N PHE A 8 4.82 9.55 1.36
CA PHE A 8 4.17 10.34 0.31
C PHE A 8 2.65 10.50 0.51
N ASP A 9 1.95 9.51 1.04
CA ASP A 9 0.50 9.54 1.25
C ASP A 9 0.18 8.75 2.53
N LEU A 10 -0.20 9.45 3.58
CA LEU A 10 -0.44 8.86 4.91
C LEU A 10 -1.84 8.26 5.05
N ASP A 11 -2.74 8.56 4.11
CA ASP A 11 -4.17 8.23 4.20
C ASP A 11 -4.59 7.13 3.21
N ARG A 12 -3.78 6.90 2.16
CA ARG A 12 -4.15 6.02 1.06
C ARG A 12 -3.06 4.99 0.75
N GLY A 13 -3.53 3.80 0.42
CA GLY A 13 -2.67 2.70 -0.01
C GLY A 13 -1.89 2.01 1.11
N GLY A 14 -1.30 0.87 0.76
CA GLY A 14 -0.63 0.00 1.72
C GLY A 14 0.59 0.65 2.39
N VAL A 15 1.37 1.43 1.64
CA VAL A 15 2.59 2.07 2.20
C VAL A 15 2.23 3.10 3.25
N GLY A 16 1.24 3.98 2.98
CA GLY A 16 0.78 4.97 3.94
C GLY A 16 0.21 4.34 5.21
N SER A 17 -0.55 3.26 5.05
CA SER A 17 -1.06 2.47 6.18
C SER A 17 0.09 1.94 7.06
N VAL A 18 1.11 1.34 6.46
CA VAL A 18 2.28 0.82 7.18
C VAL A 18 3.07 1.95 7.85
N GLU A 19 3.26 3.06 7.16
CA GLU A 19 3.95 4.23 7.70
C GLU A 19 3.25 4.78 8.95
N MET A 20 1.93 4.96 8.89
CA MET A 20 1.15 5.43 10.04
C MET A 20 1.16 4.44 11.21
N GLN A 21 1.20 3.15 10.94
CA GLN A 21 1.30 2.14 12.00
C GLN A 21 2.67 2.13 12.68
N LEU A 22 3.75 2.25 11.90
CA LEU A 22 5.10 2.42 12.42
C LEU A 22 5.20 3.70 13.25
N TYR A 23 4.65 4.81 12.74
CA TYR A 23 4.56 6.07 13.47
C TYR A 23 3.89 5.89 14.83
N ARG A 24 2.70 5.28 14.86
CA ARG A 24 1.95 5.02 16.10
C ARG A 24 2.72 4.13 17.08
N SER A 25 3.38 3.09 16.57
CA SER A 25 4.18 2.18 17.37
C SER A 25 5.39 2.88 18.00
N LEU A 26 6.14 3.63 17.20
CA LEU A 26 7.31 4.39 17.66
C LEU A 26 6.91 5.47 18.68
N THR A 27 5.84 6.22 18.40
CA THR A 27 5.33 7.27 19.31
C THR A 27 4.89 6.67 20.65
N ARG A 28 4.17 5.54 20.64
CA ARG A 28 3.81 4.81 21.88
C ARG A 28 5.04 4.35 22.68
N SER A 29 6.14 4.08 22.00
CA SER A 29 7.43 3.72 22.62
C SER A 29 8.26 4.94 23.06
N GLY A 30 7.71 6.15 23.00
CA GLY A 30 8.39 7.39 23.42
C GLY A 30 9.39 7.94 22.40
N VAL A 31 9.36 7.45 21.15
CA VAL A 31 10.18 7.99 20.06
C VAL A 31 9.48 9.19 19.45
N GLN A 32 10.18 10.31 19.31
CA GLN A 32 9.66 11.47 18.60
C GLN A 32 9.78 11.25 17.10
N CYS A 33 8.64 11.23 16.39
CA CYS A 33 8.57 10.97 14.95
C CYS A 33 7.90 12.11 14.21
N ASP A 34 8.61 12.75 13.30
CA ASP A 34 8.03 13.70 12.35
C ASP A 34 7.75 12.98 11.00
N LEU A 35 6.74 13.44 10.29
CA LEU A 35 6.24 12.82 9.06
C LEU A 35 6.29 13.79 7.87
N THR A 36 6.42 13.24 6.67
CA THR A 36 6.21 14.01 5.43
C THR A 36 4.99 13.52 4.67
N TYR A 37 4.41 14.38 3.83
CA TYR A 37 3.42 14.02 2.82
C TYR A 37 3.64 14.85 1.56
N PHE A 38 3.11 14.39 0.42
CA PHE A 38 3.23 15.18 -0.83
C PHE A 38 2.05 16.13 -1.03
N THR A 39 2.36 17.32 -1.56
CA THR A 39 1.35 18.29 -2.03
C THR A 39 0.32 17.59 -2.92
N GLY A 40 -0.97 17.78 -2.63
CA GLY A 40 -2.09 17.10 -3.30
C GLY A 40 -2.45 15.74 -2.71
N MET A 41 -1.74 15.30 -1.66
CA MET A 41 -2.00 14.07 -0.90
C MET A 41 -2.16 14.40 0.59
N GLU A 42 -2.92 15.45 0.87
CA GLU A 42 -3.12 15.93 2.24
C GLU A 42 -3.80 14.85 3.09
N PRO A 43 -3.23 14.53 4.27
CA PRO A 43 -3.86 13.61 5.21
C PRO A 43 -5.22 14.12 5.69
N SER A 44 -6.12 13.20 6.01
CA SER A 44 -7.42 13.52 6.59
C SER A 44 -7.30 14.27 7.92
N ASP A 45 -8.35 14.99 8.28
CA ASP A 45 -8.38 15.78 9.52
C ASP A 45 -8.14 14.90 10.75
N SER A 46 -8.59 13.65 10.74
CA SER A 46 -8.35 12.70 11.83
C SER A 46 -6.87 12.37 12.01
N ILE A 47 -6.14 12.16 10.91
CA ILE A 47 -4.68 11.92 10.94
C ILE A 47 -3.94 13.19 11.36
N ARG A 48 -4.30 14.35 10.81
CA ARG A 48 -3.70 15.64 11.21
C ARG A 48 -3.89 15.92 12.70
N GLU A 49 -5.08 15.66 13.23
CA GLU A 49 -5.38 15.85 14.64
C GLU A 49 -4.60 14.86 15.53
N GLU A 50 -4.45 13.61 15.12
CA GLU A 50 -3.62 12.60 15.79
C GLU A 50 -2.16 13.08 15.88
N ILE A 51 -1.59 13.51 14.76
CA ILE A 51 -0.22 14.01 14.65
C ILE A 51 -0.03 15.25 15.54
N ARG A 52 -0.97 16.18 15.48
CA ARG A 52 -0.94 17.40 16.32
C ARG A 52 -0.99 17.09 17.81
N ARG A 53 -1.85 16.15 18.25
CA ARG A 53 -1.92 15.72 19.65
C ARG A 53 -0.63 15.12 20.18
N ASN A 54 0.09 14.43 19.31
CA ASN A 54 1.38 13.83 19.65
C ASN A 54 2.55 14.84 19.64
N GLY A 55 2.31 16.12 19.31
CA GLY A 55 3.34 17.15 19.22
C GLY A 55 4.34 16.90 18.09
N THR A 56 3.91 16.21 17.05
CA THR A 56 4.70 15.82 15.88
C THR A 56 4.61 16.86 14.77
N ASN A 57 5.72 17.12 14.07
CA ASN A 57 5.71 17.95 12.87
C ASN A 57 5.24 17.14 11.67
N LEU A 58 4.41 17.77 10.85
CA LEU A 58 3.93 17.24 9.58
C LEU A 58 4.40 18.15 8.44
N TRP A 59 5.34 17.65 7.63
CA TRP A 59 6.00 18.41 6.59
C TRP A 59 5.39 18.17 5.22
N GLU A 60 4.92 19.23 4.58
CA GLU A 60 4.51 19.17 3.18
C GLU A 60 5.72 19.22 2.26
N MET A 61 5.75 18.35 1.26
CA MET A 61 6.78 18.29 0.23
C MET A 61 6.18 18.19 -1.18
N LYS A 62 6.82 18.80 -2.15
CA LYS A 62 6.55 18.49 -3.56
C LYS A 62 7.18 17.15 -3.91
N ASN A 63 6.44 16.34 -4.67
CA ASN A 63 6.95 15.05 -5.14
C ASN A 63 8.13 15.22 -6.12
N PHE A 64 8.85 14.13 -6.39
CA PHE A 64 10.04 14.15 -7.23
C PHE A 64 9.76 14.65 -8.67
N LYS A 65 8.60 14.30 -9.24
CA LYS A 65 8.20 14.71 -10.59
C LYS A 65 8.03 16.24 -10.70
N THR A 66 7.48 16.85 -9.66
CA THR A 66 7.20 18.31 -9.62
C THR A 66 8.40 19.13 -9.16
N ALA A 67 9.16 18.62 -8.18
CA ALA A 67 10.30 19.32 -7.61
C ALA A 67 11.59 19.15 -8.43
N GLY A 68 11.70 18.07 -9.19
CA GLY A 68 12.93 17.62 -9.81
C GLY A 68 13.97 17.16 -8.77
N PHE A 69 15.09 16.64 -9.27
CA PHE A 69 16.14 16.07 -8.42
C PHE A 69 16.68 17.07 -7.37
N PHE A 70 17.12 18.23 -7.80
CA PHE A 70 17.69 19.23 -6.89
C PHE A 70 16.65 19.83 -5.94
N GLY A 71 15.42 20.05 -6.43
CA GLY A 71 14.33 20.56 -5.61
C GLY A 71 13.91 19.58 -4.52
N TYR A 72 13.89 18.29 -4.83
CA TYR A 72 13.56 17.24 -3.86
C TYR A 72 14.64 17.15 -2.75
N ILE A 73 15.92 17.13 -3.13
CA ILE A 73 17.05 17.18 -2.17
C ILE A 73 16.97 18.42 -1.29
N LYS A 74 16.73 19.61 -1.88
CA LYS A 74 16.65 20.89 -1.14
C LYS A 74 15.54 20.84 -0.06
N GLN A 75 14.39 20.24 -0.35
CA GLN A 75 13.30 20.12 0.61
C GLN A 75 13.71 19.26 1.82
N ILE A 76 14.25 18.06 1.60
CA ILE A 76 14.68 17.16 2.67
C ILE A 76 15.82 17.80 3.49
N ARG A 77 16.81 18.40 2.83
CA ARG A 77 17.88 19.12 3.53
C ARG A 77 17.33 20.23 4.43
N ARG A 78 16.36 21.03 3.92
CA ARG A 78 15.72 22.08 4.72
C ARG A 78 15.06 21.50 5.97
N ILE A 79 14.33 20.40 5.86
CA ILE A 79 13.67 19.72 6.99
C ILE A 79 14.72 19.19 7.97
N CYS A 80 15.73 18.48 7.49
CA CYS A 80 16.82 17.98 8.34
C CYS A 80 17.60 19.08 9.04
N LYS A 81 17.74 20.25 8.41
CA LYS A 81 18.44 21.41 8.99
C LYS A 81 17.60 22.16 10.02
N SER A 82 16.26 22.25 9.82
CA SER A 82 15.36 22.93 10.77
C SER A 82 15.18 22.15 12.07
N GLU A 83 15.29 20.82 11.98
CA GLU A 83 15.15 19.89 13.11
C GLU A 83 16.34 18.91 13.11
N LYS A 84 16.92 18.65 14.26
CA LYS A 84 18.04 17.71 14.37
C LYS A 84 17.49 16.27 14.49
N TYR A 85 17.51 15.52 13.38
CA TYR A 85 17.09 14.12 13.36
C TYR A 85 18.27 13.18 13.61
N ASP A 86 18.06 12.20 14.47
CA ASP A 86 18.99 11.09 14.67
C ASP A 86 18.89 10.06 13.54
N VAL A 87 17.66 9.86 13.06
CA VAL A 87 17.29 8.84 12.06
C VAL A 87 16.42 9.46 10.97
N ILE A 88 16.65 9.07 9.73
CA ILE A 88 15.70 9.22 8.63
C ILE A 88 15.22 7.83 8.19
N HIS A 89 13.90 7.60 8.15
CA HIS A 89 13.27 6.36 7.71
C HIS A 89 12.50 6.62 6.41
N ILE A 90 12.91 5.97 5.33
CA ILE A 90 12.55 6.36 3.96
C ILE A 90 11.74 5.27 3.29
N HIS A 91 10.52 5.60 2.85
CA HIS A 91 9.53 4.69 2.25
C HIS A 91 9.35 4.89 0.73
N THR A 92 10.24 5.64 0.06
CA THR A 92 10.07 6.12 -1.32
C THR A 92 10.63 5.17 -2.41
N SER A 93 10.77 3.89 -2.11
CA SER A 93 11.16 2.84 -3.07
C SER A 93 12.47 3.10 -3.81
N LEU A 94 12.49 3.15 -5.15
CA LEU A 94 13.72 3.37 -5.95
C LEU A 94 14.41 4.72 -5.68
N LEU A 95 13.70 5.70 -5.13
CA LEU A 95 14.22 7.03 -4.80
C LEU A 95 14.70 7.16 -3.35
N ILE A 96 14.78 6.06 -2.60
CA ILE A 96 15.31 6.04 -1.23
C ILE A 96 16.67 6.74 -1.16
N TRP A 97 17.57 6.47 -2.11
CA TRP A 97 18.90 7.04 -2.16
C TRP A 97 18.92 8.57 -2.26
N VAL A 98 17.92 9.18 -2.89
CA VAL A 98 17.86 10.65 -3.02
C VAL A 98 17.61 11.29 -1.66
N ALA A 99 16.69 10.72 -0.89
CA ALA A 99 16.40 11.17 0.48
C ALA A 99 17.57 10.85 1.43
N ALA A 100 18.19 9.68 1.28
CA ALA A 100 19.36 9.29 2.06
C ALA A 100 20.55 10.20 1.82
N LEU A 101 20.82 10.58 0.55
CA LEU A 101 21.85 11.55 0.19
C LEU A 101 21.59 12.91 0.84
N ALA A 102 20.36 13.42 0.74
CA ALA A 102 19.99 14.70 1.33
C ALA A 102 20.20 14.71 2.85
N ALA A 103 19.82 13.64 3.53
CA ALA A 103 20.00 13.48 4.97
C ALA A 103 21.49 13.33 5.35
N GLN A 104 22.26 12.61 4.56
CA GLN A 104 23.72 12.48 4.76
C GLN A 104 24.43 13.84 4.70
N LEU A 105 24.04 14.69 3.73
CA LEU A 105 24.59 16.04 3.57
C LEU A 105 24.29 16.95 4.79
N GLU A 106 23.25 16.67 5.56
CA GLU A 106 22.91 17.39 6.80
C GLU A 106 23.38 16.64 8.07
N GLY A 107 24.18 15.59 7.91
CA GLY A 107 24.81 14.89 9.03
C GLY A 107 23.92 13.87 9.76
N VAL A 108 22.77 13.49 9.19
CA VAL A 108 21.92 12.42 9.77
C VAL A 108 22.66 11.09 9.66
N LYS A 109 22.96 10.49 10.83
CA LYS A 109 23.87 9.32 10.91
C LYS A 109 23.18 8.02 10.49
N VAL A 110 21.93 7.81 10.88
CA VAL A 110 21.15 6.59 10.60
C VAL A 110 20.17 6.87 9.49
N ARG A 111 20.30 6.15 8.39
CA ARG A 111 19.48 6.31 7.18
C ARG A 111 18.89 4.95 6.79
N VAL A 112 17.65 4.72 7.22
CA VAL A 112 16.93 3.47 7.01
C VAL A 112 16.19 3.53 5.68
N GLY A 113 16.50 2.63 4.77
CA GLY A 113 15.71 2.41 3.57
C GLY A 113 14.69 1.30 3.79
N HIS A 114 13.39 1.57 3.55
CA HIS A 114 12.32 0.59 3.72
C HIS A 114 11.68 0.24 2.38
N ALA A 115 11.84 -1.01 1.96
CA ALA A 115 11.32 -1.51 0.69
C ALA A 115 9.91 -2.12 0.87
N HIS A 116 8.95 -1.63 0.06
CA HIS A 116 7.55 -2.07 0.11
C HIS A 116 7.08 -2.78 -1.16
N GLY A 117 7.76 -2.59 -2.29
CA GLY A 117 7.37 -3.15 -3.58
C GLY A 117 8.41 -4.09 -4.16
N ALA A 118 7.97 -5.09 -4.91
CA ALA A 118 8.84 -6.06 -5.58
C ALA A 118 9.06 -5.76 -7.07
N LYS A 119 8.36 -4.79 -7.67
CA LYS A 119 8.54 -4.36 -9.06
C LYS A 119 7.86 -3.02 -9.32
N PHE A 120 8.49 -2.18 -10.16
CA PHE A 120 7.86 -0.95 -10.69
C PHE A 120 7.26 -1.20 -12.07
N LEU A 121 5.94 -1.13 -12.18
CA LEU A 121 5.24 -1.41 -13.44
C LEU A 121 4.84 -0.15 -14.23
N HIS A 122 5.09 1.05 -13.66
CA HIS A 122 4.61 2.32 -14.23
C HIS A 122 5.61 3.04 -15.15
N TYR A 123 6.80 2.46 -15.40
CA TYR A 123 7.80 3.03 -16.28
C TYR A 123 8.07 2.15 -17.49
N PRO A 124 8.41 2.74 -18.65
CA PRO A 124 8.86 1.97 -19.80
C PRO A 124 10.04 1.07 -19.45
N THR A 125 10.08 -0.14 -19.99
CA THR A 125 11.08 -1.18 -19.67
C THR A 125 12.52 -0.67 -19.83
N TRP A 126 12.81 0.11 -20.87
CA TRP A 126 14.15 0.65 -21.09
C TRP A 126 14.59 1.65 -20.01
N VAL A 127 13.65 2.40 -19.43
CA VAL A 127 13.92 3.31 -18.28
C VAL A 127 14.24 2.48 -17.05
N LEU A 128 13.49 1.41 -16.80
CA LEU A 128 13.70 0.52 -15.66
C LEU A 128 15.04 -0.20 -15.75
N MET A 129 15.48 -0.61 -16.95
CA MET A 129 16.80 -1.27 -17.15
C MET A 129 17.98 -0.39 -16.69
N ILE A 130 17.82 0.92 -16.65
CA ILE A 130 18.86 1.88 -16.19
C ILE A 130 18.63 2.27 -14.73
N ILE A 131 17.40 2.65 -14.39
CA ILE A 131 17.08 3.22 -13.06
C ILE A 131 17.14 2.17 -11.96
N GLU A 132 16.70 0.93 -12.23
CA GLU A 132 16.69 -0.12 -11.20
C GLU A 132 18.10 -0.51 -10.72
N PRO A 133 19.06 -0.89 -11.59
CA PRO A 133 20.39 -1.26 -11.12
C PRO A 133 21.10 -0.07 -10.49
N MET A 134 20.94 1.12 -11.04
CA MET A 134 21.52 2.35 -10.46
C MET A 134 20.91 2.63 -9.08
N GLY A 135 19.58 2.58 -8.96
CA GLY A 135 18.87 2.78 -7.69
C GLY A 135 19.30 1.78 -6.62
N ARG A 136 19.44 0.49 -6.97
CA ARG A 136 19.94 -0.55 -6.05
C ARG A 136 21.33 -0.23 -5.51
N VAL A 137 22.25 0.14 -6.39
CA VAL A 137 23.62 0.49 -5.99
C VAL A 137 23.63 1.72 -5.10
N LEU A 138 22.93 2.79 -5.49
CA LEU A 138 22.87 4.04 -4.72
C LEU A 138 22.14 3.87 -3.36
N ASN A 139 21.05 3.10 -3.32
CA ASN A 139 20.39 2.75 -2.07
C ASN A 139 21.36 2.05 -1.10
N ARG A 140 22.15 1.09 -1.61
CA ARG A 140 23.15 0.37 -0.78
C ARG A 140 24.29 1.24 -0.28
N LEU A 141 24.70 2.24 -1.06
CA LEU A 141 25.81 3.13 -0.71
C LEU A 141 25.39 4.22 0.29
N LEU A 142 24.15 4.67 0.20
CA LEU A 142 23.67 5.84 0.93
C LEU A 142 22.83 5.52 2.16
N CYS A 143 22.14 4.38 2.19
CA CYS A 143 21.49 3.90 3.41
C CYS A 143 22.51 3.21 4.34
N THR A 144 22.28 3.32 5.63
CA THR A 144 23.03 2.60 6.67
C THR A 144 22.36 1.29 7.03
N ASP A 145 21.02 1.27 6.97
CA ASP A 145 20.18 0.16 7.38
C ASP A 145 19.12 -0.12 6.33
N PHE A 146 18.74 -1.40 6.21
CA PHE A 146 17.87 -1.90 5.15
C PHE A 146 16.75 -2.71 5.76
N VAL A 147 15.52 -2.30 5.48
CA VAL A 147 14.29 -2.95 5.92
C VAL A 147 13.41 -3.28 4.73
N ALA A 148 12.72 -4.40 4.78
CA ALA A 148 11.80 -4.80 3.71
C ALA A 148 10.63 -5.62 4.25
N CYS A 149 9.47 -5.51 3.58
CA CYS A 149 8.27 -6.29 3.91
C CYS A 149 8.27 -7.70 3.29
N SER A 150 9.25 -8.01 2.42
CA SER A 150 9.48 -9.35 1.85
C SER A 150 10.90 -9.47 1.31
N GLU A 151 11.37 -10.72 1.11
CA GLU A 151 12.67 -10.96 0.48
C GLU A 151 12.70 -10.42 -0.96
N ALA A 152 11.59 -10.58 -1.69
CA ALA A 152 11.45 -10.05 -3.05
C ALA A 152 11.62 -8.51 -3.09
N SER A 153 11.01 -7.79 -2.13
CA SER A 153 11.16 -6.33 -2.01
C SER A 153 12.60 -5.92 -1.67
N ALA A 154 13.26 -6.67 -0.78
CA ALA A 154 14.66 -6.43 -0.43
C ALA A 154 15.60 -6.58 -1.63
N LEU A 155 15.46 -7.69 -2.35
CA LEU A 155 16.27 -7.99 -3.55
C LEU A 155 16.00 -6.98 -4.66
N TYR A 156 14.75 -6.58 -4.87
CA TYR A 156 14.39 -5.61 -5.88
C TYR A 156 14.99 -4.22 -5.57
N THR A 157 14.83 -3.74 -4.33
CA THR A 157 15.18 -2.37 -3.95
C THR A 157 16.67 -2.21 -3.61
N PHE A 158 17.28 -3.22 -3.00
CA PHE A 158 18.65 -3.16 -2.50
C PHE A 158 19.61 -4.15 -3.17
N GLY A 159 19.10 -5.14 -3.89
CA GLY A 159 19.92 -6.23 -4.45
C GLY A 159 20.61 -7.08 -3.38
N ARG A 160 20.07 -7.11 -2.16
CA ARG A 160 20.59 -7.86 -1.00
C ARG A 160 19.46 -8.15 -0.01
N LYS A 161 19.72 -9.05 0.94
CA LYS A 161 18.83 -9.25 2.08
C LYS A 161 18.75 -8.00 2.96
N ALA A 162 17.58 -7.80 3.56
CA ALA A 162 17.26 -6.72 4.48
C ALA A 162 16.64 -7.30 5.77
N GLU A 163 16.53 -6.49 6.80
CA GLU A 163 15.75 -6.80 7.99
C GLU A 163 14.28 -6.96 7.58
N PHE A 164 13.67 -8.06 7.98
CA PHE A 164 12.26 -8.31 7.66
C PHE A 164 11.36 -7.62 8.68
N ILE A 165 10.59 -6.64 8.23
CA ILE A 165 9.50 -6.03 8.99
C ILE A 165 8.23 -6.24 8.18
N PRO A 166 7.32 -7.15 8.61
CA PRO A 166 6.08 -7.41 7.89
C PRO A 166 5.19 -6.18 7.87
N ASN A 167 4.39 -6.04 6.83
CA ASN A 167 3.33 -5.05 6.82
C ASN A 167 2.33 -5.40 7.92
N TYR A 168 2.24 -4.53 8.89
CA TYR A 168 1.35 -4.69 10.04
C TYR A 168 -0.06 -4.21 9.71
N VAL A 169 -1.05 -4.79 10.37
CA VAL A 169 -2.47 -4.46 10.21
C VAL A 169 -3.09 -4.20 11.59
N GLU A 170 -3.93 -3.18 11.68
CA GLU A 170 -4.68 -2.85 12.90
C GLU A 170 -5.89 -3.82 13.04
N LYS A 171 -5.66 -4.98 13.66
CA LYS A 171 -6.71 -6.00 13.85
C LYS A 171 -7.94 -5.46 14.60
N GLU A 172 -7.75 -4.47 15.46
CA GLU A 172 -8.81 -3.85 16.24
C GLU A 172 -9.90 -3.26 15.33
N LYS A 173 -9.54 -2.64 14.22
CA LYS A 173 -10.49 -2.09 13.25
C LYS A 173 -11.29 -3.20 12.56
N LEU A 174 -10.64 -4.30 12.21
CA LEU A 174 -11.30 -5.46 11.61
C LEU A 174 -12.31 -6.10 12.57
N LEU A 175 -11.95 -6.24 13.86
CA LEU A 175 -12.77 -6.85 14.88
C LEU A 175 -13.93 -5.96 15.38
N GLN A 176 -13.89 -4.66 15.11
CA GLN A 176 -14.95 -3.72 15.49
C GLN A 176 -16.16 -3.76 14.55
N VAL A 177 -16.02 -4.31 13.34
CA VAL A 177 -17.12 -4.41 12.39
C VAL A 177 -18.20 -5.36 12.92
N GLN A 178 -19.38 -4.81 13.18
CA GLN A 178 -20.51 -5.63 13.69
C GLN A 178 -21.16 -6.42 12.55
N PRO A 179 -21.65 -7.65 12.82
CA PRO A 179 -22.33 -8.48 11.81
C PRO A 179 -23.49 -7.75 11.12
N GLN A 180 -24.21 -6.90 11.85
CA GLN A 180 -25.32 -6.10 11.29
C GLN A 180 -24.83 -5.08 10.26
N GLN A 181 -23.66 -4.45 10.45
CA GLN A 181 -23.06 -3.51 9.51
C GLN A 181 -22.65 -4.25 8.23
N ALA A 182 -22.04 -5.43 8.37
CA ALA A 182 -21.67 -6.27 7.23
C ALA A 182 -22.91 -6.71 6.42
N ALA A 183 -23.97 -7.15 7.09
CA ALA A 183 -25.22 -7.53 6.45
C ALA A 183 -25.90 -6.34 5.74
N GLU A 184 -25.93 -5.18 6.37
CA GLU A 184 -26.47 -3.95 5.77
C GLU A 184 -25.68 -3.53 4.53
N LEU A 185 -24.33 -3.61 4.56
CA LEU A 185 -23.49 -3.31 3.41
C LEU A 185 -23.74 -4.28 2.26
N ARG A 186 -23.91 -5.57 2.56
CA ARG A 186 -24.24 -6.61 1.58
C ARG A 186 -25.57 -6.31 0.88
N ARG A 187 -26.60 -5.86 1.65
CA ARG A 187 -27.90 -5.42 1.13
C ARG A 187 -27.76 -4.19 0.23
N ARG A 188 -27.05 -3.16 0.68
CA ARG A 188 -26.83 -1.93 -0.08
C ARG A 188 -26.11 -2.18 -1.40
N LEU A 189 -25.29 -3.20 -1.48
CA LEU A 189 -24.55 -3.60 -2.68
C LEU A 189 -25.32 -4.65 -3.53
N ASN A 190 -26.59 -4.96 -3.19
CA ASN A 190 -27.45 -5.92 -3.87
C ASN A 190 -26.78 -7.31 -4.02
N ALA A 191 -26.21 -7.82 -2.95
CA ALA A 191 -25.52 -9.10 -2.93
C ALA A 191 -26.10 -10.10 -1.90
N GLU A 192 -27.34 -9.88 -1.42
CA GLU A 192 -28.01 -10.75 -0.44
C GLU A 192 -28.26 -12.16 -1.02
N ASP A 193 -28.68 -12.21 -2.28
CA ASP A 193 -28.99 -13.45 -2.99
C ASP A 193 -27.74 -14.07 -3.66
N CYS A 194 -26.57 -13.51 -3.43
CA CYS A 194 -25.32 -14.01 -4.00
C CYS A 194 -24.62 -14.91 -2.95
N PRO A 195 -24.55 -16.23 -3.16
CA PRO A 195 -23.96 -17.16 -2.19
C PRO A 195 -22.44 -17.04 -2.07
N TYR A 196 -21.76 -16.44 -3.09
CA TYR A 196 -20.32 -16.31 -3.14
C TYR A 196 -19.94 -14.87 -3.46
N VAL A 197 -19.69 -14.05 -2.45
CA VAL A 197 -19.26 -12.66 -2.63
C VAL A 197 -17.76 -12.56 -2.45
N PHE A 198 -17.08 -12.19 -3.51
CA PHE A 198 -15.65 -11.88 -3.51
C PHE A 198 -15.43 -10.39 -3.29
N VAL A 199 -14.34 -10.03 -2.62
CA VAL A 199 -13.86 -8.65 -2.54
C VAL A 199 -12.43 -8.55 -3.01
N TYR A 200 -12.14 -7.51 -3.78
CA TYR A 200 -10.80 -7.04 -4.13
C TYR A 200 -10.62 -5.61 -3.59
N LEU A 201 -9.53 -5.38 -2.87
CA LEU A 201 -9.18 -4.08 -2.30
C LEU A 201 -7.80 -3.66 -2.80
N GLY A 202 -7.75 -2.61 -3.60
CA GLY A 202 -6.51 -2.09 -4.17
C GLY A 202 -6.76 -1.27 -5.44
N SER A 203 -5.73 -0.59 -5.96
CA SER A 203 -5.84 0.09 -7.25
C SER A 203 -6.20 -0.89 -8.37
N LEU A 204 -6.97 -0.41 -9.35
CA LEU A 204 -7.37 -1.22 -10.51
C LEU A 204 -6.39 -1.06 -11.68
N ASP A 205 -5.10 -0.88 -11.36
CA ASP A 205 -4.04 -0.71 -12.35
C ASP A 205 -3.66 -2.03 -13.03
N ALA A 206 -3.01 -1.93 -14.19
CA ALA A 206 -2.62 -3.09 -15.00
C ALA A 206 -1.80 -4.12 -14.22
N GLY A 207 -0.87 -3.70 -13.38
CA GLY A 207 -0.03 -4.61 -12.56
C GLY A 207 -0.79 -5.37 -11.48
N LYS A 208 -1.97 -4.89 -11.09
CA LYS A 208 -2.86 -5.58 -10.16
C LYS A 208 -3.78 -6.58 -10.86
N ARG A 209 -3.88 -6.52 -12.18
CA ARG A 209 -4.71 -7.39 -13.03
C ARG A 209 -6.17 -7.50 -12.56
N ALA A 210 -6.71 -6.41 -12.00
CA ALA A 210 -8.09 -6.38 -11.52
C ALA A 210 -9.10 -6.67 -12.64
N GLU A 211 -8.75 -6.32 -13.89
CA GLU A 211 -9.57 -6.64 -15.07
C GLU A 211 -9.73 -8.15 -15.31
N PHE A 212 -8.72 -8.97 -14.96
CA PHE A 212 -8.80 -10.43 -15.01
C PHE A 212 -9.84 -10.98 -14.03
N LEU A 213 -10.08 -10.32 -12.89
CA LEU A 213 -11.09 -10.74 -11.93
C LEU A 213 -12.52 -10.65 -12.49
N ILE A 214 -12.76 -9.74 -13.44
CA ILE A 214 -14.01 -9.68 -14.20
C ILE A 214 -14.20 -10.97 -15.00
N ASP A 215 -13.17 -11.43 -15.68
CA ASP A 215 -13.19 -12.66 -16.47
C ASP A 215 -13.43 -13.90 -15.60
N VAL A 216 -12.86 -13.91 -14.39
CA VAL A 216 -13.07 -14.99 -13.41
C VAL A 216 -14.54 -15.11 -13.03
N VAL A 217 -15.20 -13.98 -12.67
CA VAL A 217 -16.61 -14.00 -12.26
C VAL A 217 -17.52 -14.33 -13.45
N ALA A 218 -17.23 -13.79 -14.63
CA ALA A 218 -17.95 -14.15 -15.87
C ALA A 218 -17.80 -15.65 -16.21
N CYS A 219 -16.63 -16.24 -15.96
CA CYS A 219 -16.41 -17.67 -16.14
C CYS A 219 -17.22 -18.51 -15.15
N LEU A 220 -17.28 -18.11 -13.86
CA LEU A 220 -18.11 -18.75 -12.86
C LEU A 220 -19.59 -18.72 -13.23
N SER A 221 -20.09 -17.55 -13.66
CA SER A 221 -21.48 -17.39 -14.10
C SER A 221 -21.82 -18.32 -15.28
N ARG A 222 -20.95 -18.40 -16.30
CA ARG A 222 -21.14 -19.34 -17.43
C ARG A 222 -21.18 -20.81 -17.02
N ARG A 223 -20.60 -21.16 -15.86
CA ARG A 223 -20.63 -22.50 -15.27
C ARG A 223 -21.81 -22.71 -14.31
N GLY A 224 -22.74 -21.76 -14.26
CA GLY A 224 -23.90 -21.81 -13.38
C GLY A 224 -23.62 -21.50 -11.89
N VAL A 225 -22.44 -20.96 -11.60
CA VAL A 225 -22.10 -20.52 -10.23
C VAL A 225 -22.51 -19.07 -10.06
N ASN A 226 -23.46 -18.81 -9.16
CA ASN A 226 -23.89 -17.46 -8.80
C ASN A 226 -22.86 -16.81 -7.87
N ALA A 227 -21.94 -16.04 -8.46
CA ALA A 227 -20.88 -15.35 -7.73
C ALA A 227 -20.90 -13.86 -8.05
N CYS A 228 -20.59 -13.03 -7.04
CA CYS A 228 -20.46 -11.60 -7.17
C CYS A 228 -19.05 -11.15 -6.78
N ILE A 229 -18.59 -10.02 -7.35
CA ILE A 229 -17.33 -9.39 -6.92
C ILE A 229 -17.50 -7.89 -6.71
N TRP A 230 -16.90 -7.40 -5.63
CA TRP A 230 -16.73 -5.98 -5.34
C TRP A 230 -15.28 -5.58 -5.61
N LEU A 231 -15.10 -4.67 -6.56
CA LEU A 231 -13.80 -4.10 -6.92
C LEU A 231 -13.71 -2.71 -6.29
N ALA A 232 -13.00 -2.62 -5.17
CA ALA A 232 -12.84 -1.37 -4.43
C ALA A 232 -11.42 -0.81 -4.61
N GLY A 233 -11.31 0.30 -5.32
CA GLY A 233 -10.08 1.01 -5.61
C GLY A 233 -10.23 1.98 -6.75
N GLY A 234 -9.29 2.92 -6.85
CA GLY A 234 -9.27 3.89 -7.94
C GLY A 234 -8.58 3.35 -9.20
N THR A 235 -8.96 3.90 -10.35
CA THR A 235 -8.28 3.70 -11.62
C THR A 235 -8.49 4.91 -12.53
N GLU A 236 -7.53 5.17 -13.42
CA GLU A 236 -7.70 6.13 -14.53
C GLU A 236 -8.48 5.51 -15.71
N HIS A 237 -8.75 4.20 -15.68
CA HIS A 237 -9.38 3.42 -16.76
C HIS A 237 -10.79 2.93 -16.40
N GLU A 238 -11.54 3.65 -15.57
CA GLU A 238 -12.85 3.22 -15.07
C GLU A 238 -13.84 2.87 -16.18
N GLU A 239 -13.88 3.67 -17.27
CA GLU A 239 -14.73 3.42 -18.41
C GLU A 239 -14.40 2.10 -19.14
N GLN A 240 -13.14 1.72 -19.20
CA GLN A 240 -12.74 0.43 -19.79
C GLN A 240 -13.31 -0.74 -18.97
N PHE A 241 -13.24 -0.65 -17.64
CA PHE A 241 -13.85 -1.65 -16.76
C PHE A 241 -15.36 -1.72 -16.92
N LYS A 242 -16.06 -0.57 -16.96
CA LYS A 242 -17.51 -0.49 -17.17
C LYS A 242 -17.91 -1.12 -18.51
N ASN A 243 -17.23 -0.75 -19.59
CA ASN A 243 -17.49 -1.28 -20.92
C ASN A 243 -17.32 -2.80 -20.98
N LYS A 244 -16.29 -3.33 -20.32
CA LYS A 244 -16.07 -4.79 -20.25
C LYS A 244 -17.17 -5.49 -19.46
N ILE A 245 -17.61 -4.94 -18.33
CA ILE A 245 -18.70 -5.49 -17.51
C ILE A 245 -20.00 -5.54 -18.32
N VAL A 246 -20.35 -4.47 -19.02
CA VAL A 246 -21.54 -4.40 -19.89
C VAL A 246 -21.43 -5.39 -21.05
N ALA A 247 -20.28 -5.44 -21.73
CA ALA A 247 -20.08 -6.38 -22.84
C ALA A 247 -20.24 -7.85 -22.42
N LEU A 248 -19.95 -8.18 -21.17
CA LEU A 248 -20.11 -9.51 -20.59
C LEU A 248 -21.49 -9.72 -19.92
N GLN A 249 -22.35 -8.70 -19.89
CA GLN A 249 -23.67 -8.72 -19.21
C GLN A 249 -23.56 -9.07 -17.70
N MET A 250 -22.54 -8.49 -17.01
CA MET A 250 -22.21 -8.83 -15.62
C MET A 250 -22.52 -7.70 -14.62
N GLU A 251 -23.34 -6.72 -14.98
CA GLU A 251 -23.64 -5.52 -14.16
C GLU A 251 -24.27 -5.87 -12.80
N ASN A 252 -25.01 -6.98 -12.74
CA ASN A 252 -25.61 -7.46 -11.49
C ASN A 252 -24.61 -8.20 -10.59
N HIS A 253 -23.52 -8.72 -11.16
CA HIS A 253 -22.54 -9.55 -10.43
C HIS A 253 -21.26 -8.79 -10.08
N ILE A 254 -20.93 -7.70 -10.78
CA ILE A 254 -19.68 -6.97 -10.62
C ILE A 254 -19.97 -5.53 -10.24
N LYS A 255 -19.47 -5.09 -9.10
CA LYS A 255 -19.60 -3.72 -8.62
C LYS A 255 -18.25 -3.02 -8.60
N LEU A 256 -18.13 -1.93 -9.38
CA LEU A 256 -17.00 -1.00 -9.29
C LEU A 256 -17.33 0.01 -8.19
N LEU A 257 -16.61 -0.03 -7.08
CA LEU A 257 -16.93 0.77 -5.90
C LEU A 257 -16.10 2.07 -5.81
N GLY A 258 -15.12 2.24 -6.71
CA GLY A 258 -14.16 3.34 -6.60
C GLY A 258 -13.34 3.27 -5.31
N PHE A 259 -12.71 4.38 -4.94
CA PHE A 259 -11.97 4.47 -3.68
C PHE A 259 -12.93 4.41 -2.47
N ARG A 260 -12.65 3.51 -1.53
CA ARG A 260 -13.45 3.29 -0.33
C ARG A 260 -12.59 3.50 0.92
N ARG A 261 -13.23 3.91 2.01
CA ARG A 261 -12.61 4.01 3.35
C ARG A 261 -13.12 2.96 4.32
N ASP A 262 -14.20 2.29 3.98
CA ASP A 262 -14.85 1.21 4.71
C ASP A 262 -14.36 -0.18 4.26
N ASN A 263 -13.04 -0.30 4.05
CA ASN A 263 -12.43 -1.55 3.56
C ASN A 263 -12.62 -2.72 4.54
N HIS A 264 -12.64 -2.44 5.84
CA HIS A 264 -12.85 -3.45 6.87
C HIS A 264 -14.27 -4.00 6.83
N GLU A 265 -15.27 -3.13 6.62
CA GLU A 265 -16.67 -3.50 6.46
C GLU A 265 -16.86 -4.31 5.17
N LEU A 266 -16.25 -3.89 4.04
CA LEU A 266 -16.27 -4.63 2.79
C LEU A 266 -15.67 -6.02 2.96
N THR A 267 -14.52 -6.13 3.62
CA THR A 267 -13.88 -7.40 3.92
C THR A 267 -14.77 -8.29 4.78
N GLN A 268 -15.39 -7.75 5.83
CA GLN A 268 -16.28 -8.52 6.70
C GLN A 268 -17.57 -8.94 5.99
N ALA A 269 -18.12 -8.10 5.11
CA ALA A 269 -19.35 -8.39 4.37
C ALA A 269 -19.15 -9.40 3.22
N ALA A 270 -17.93 -9.56 2.70
CA ALA A 270 -17.60 -10.55 1.67
C ALA A 270 -17.40 -11.95 2.28
N ASP A 271 -17.51 -12.98 1.44
CA ASP A 271 -17.23 -14.37 1.81
C ASP A 271 -15.75 -14.71 1.55
N TYR A 272 -15.16 -14.13 0.50
CA TYR A 272 -13.81 -14.42 0.03
C TYR A 272 -13.06 -13.14 -0.34
N TYR A 273 -11.76 -13.17 -0.15
CA TYR A 273 -10.86 -12.17 -0.72
C TYR A 273 -10.18 -12.75 -1.98
N ILE A 274 -10.02 -11.93 -3.02
CA ILE A 274 -9.34 -12.35 -4.24
C ILE A 274 -8.39 -11.28 -4.77
N THR A 275 -7.20 -11.69 -5.22
CA THR A 275 -6.25 -10.81 -5.91
C THR A 275 -5.50 -11.55 -7.02
N ALA A 276 -5.30 -10.89 -8.15
CA ALA A 276 -4.58 -11.43 -9.30
C ALA A 276 -3.25 -10.70 -9.57
N SER A 277 -2.75 -9.93 -8.61
CA SER A 277 -1.54 -9.09 -8.76
C SER A 277 -0.36 -9.87 -9.32
N GLU A 278 0.34 -9.27 -10.27
CA GLU A 278 1.58 -9.83 -10.84
C GLU A 278 2.78 -9.64 -9.91
N SER A 279 2.75 -8.61 -9.08
CA SER A 279 3.84 -8.26 -8.18
C SER A 279 3.33 -7.49 -6.99
N GLU A 280 3.70 -7.93 -5.83
CA GLU A 280 3.53 -7.25 -4.54
C GLU A 280 4.83 -7.38 -3.73
N GLY A 281 5.01 -6.49 -2.76
CA GLY A 281 5.94 -6.80 -1.68
C GLY A 281 5.26 -7.73 -0.67
N MET A 282 4.42 -7.12 0.17
CA MET A 282 3.48 -7.80 1.04
C MET A 282 2.16 -7.03 0.98
N SER A 283 1.11 -7.66 0.46
CA SER A 283 -0.18 -7.00 0.25
C SER A 283 -0.89 -6.78 1.57
N VAL A 284 -1.06 -5.52 1.97
CA VAL A 284 -1.77 -5.15 3.22
C VAL A 284 -3.20 -5.69 3.20
N SER A 285 -3.94 -5.51 2.11
CA SER A 285 -5.32 -5.95 2.01
C SER A 285 -5.48 -7.48 2.05
N LEU A 286 -4.50 -8.23 1.52
CA LEU A 286 -4.49 -9.68 1.61
C LEU A 286 -4.20 -10.16 3.04
N VAL A 287 -3.29 -9.47 3.75
CA VAL A 287 -3.03 -9.71 5.17
C VAL A 287 -4.27 -9.39 6.01
N GLU A 288 -4.92 -8.26 5.75
CA GLU A 288 -6.19 -7.86 6.40
C GLU A 288 -7.28 -8.92 6.21
N ALA A 289 -7.45 -9.42 5.00
CA ALA A 289 -8.44 -10.44 4.70
C ALA A 289 -8.19 -11.76 5.46
N GLN A 290 -6.94 -12.22 5.51
CA GLN A 290 -6.57 -13.41 6.29
C GLN A 290 -6.82 -13.17 7.79
N MET A 291 -6.45 -12.01 8.34
CA MET A 291 -6.72 -11.66 9.74
C MET A 291 -8.20 -11.52 10.06
N ALA A 292 -9.03 -11.17 9.07
CA ALA A 292 -10.48 -11.15 9.16
C ALA A 292 -11.10 -12.56 9.06
N GLY A 293 -10.30 -13.62 8.92
CA GLY A 293 -10.75 -14.99 8.79
C GLY A 293 -11.32 -15.33 7.40
N LYS A 294 -11.02 -14.54 6.36
CA LYS A 294 -11.56 -14.79 5.01
C LYS A 294 -10.65 -15.73 4.23
N PRO A 295 -11.21 -16.77 3.59
CA PRO A 295 -10.46 -17.54 2.61
C PRO A 295 -10.00 -16.64 1.45
N CYS A 296 -8.73 -16.78 1.05
CA CYS A 296 -8.08 -15.91 0.09
C CYS A 296 -7.65 -16.66 -1.16
N PHE A 297 -7.98 -16.12 -2.32
CA PHE A 297 -7.49 -16.56 -3.61
C PHE A 297 -6.47 -15.56 -4.12
N ALA A 298 -5.24 -15.99 -4.31
CA ALA A 298 -4.18 -15.09 -4.73
C ALA A 298 -3.33 -15.67 -5.86
N SER A 299 -2.67 -14.78 -6.61
CA SER A 299 -1.71 -15.16 -7.62
C SER A 299 -0.51 -15.87 -6.99
N THR A 300 -0.07 -16.98 -7.60
CA THR A 300 1.17 -17.71 -7.22
C THR A 300 2.45 -16.91 -7.46
N LEU A 301 2.35 -15.73 -8.07
CA LEU A 301 3.46 -14.80 -8.28
C LEU A 301 3.77 -13.95 -7.05
N LEU A 302 2.88 -13.97 -6.03
CA LEU A 302 3.10 -13.20 -4.82
C LEU A 302 4.19 -13.85 -3.94
N PRO A 303 5.01 -13.03 -3.25
CA PRO A 303 5.97 -13.55 -2.28
C PRO A 303 5.31 -14.41 -1.19
N PRO A 304 6.00 -15.46 -0.71
CA PRO A 304 5.44 -16.38 0.28
C PRO A 304 5.09 -15.72 1.62
N GLU A 305 5.67 -14.57 1.93
CA GLU A 305 5.36 -13.76 3.12
C GLU A 305 3.92 -13.20 3.11
N ASN A 306 3.24 -13.25 1.96
CA ASN A 306 1.82 -12.91 1.86
C ASN A 306 0.90 -13.96 2.51
N ASP A 307 1.36 -15.18 2.70
CA ASP A 307 0.62 -16.24 3.39
C ASP A 307 0.97 -16.24 4.89
N LEU A 308 -0.01 -15.92 5.74
CA LEU A 308 0.14 -15.92 7.20
C LEU A 308 0.21 -17.33 7.81
N LYS A 309 0.11 -18.40 7.01
CA LYS A 309 0.15 -19.81 7.43
C LYS A 309 -0.97 -20.18 8.41
N ILE A 310 -2.14 -19.55 8.28
CA ILE A 310 -3.33 -19.81 9.10
C ILE A 310 -4.39 -20.66 8.38
N GLY A 311 -4.03 -21.23 7.21
CA GLY A 311 -4.91 -22.15 6.46
C GLY A 311 -6.02 -21.48 5.66
N LEU A 312 -5.89 -20.17 5.35
CA LEU A 312 -6.85 -19.37 4.57
C LEU A 312 -6.34 -18.94 3.20
N PHE A 313 -5.16 -19.41 2.79
CA PHE A 313 -4.47 -19.00 1.56
C PHE A 313 -4.40 -20.15 0.55
#